data_3c780ce370e156d037491562c27784b5
#
_entry.id   3c780ce370e156d037491562c27784b5
#
_cell.length_a   1.000
_cell.length_b   1.000
_cell.length_c   1.000
_cell.angle_alpha   90.00
_cell.angle_beta   90.00
_cell.angle_gamma   90.00
#
_symmetry.space_group_name_H-M   'P 1'
#
loop_
_entity.id
_entity.type
_entity.pdbx_description
1 polymer ?
#
loop_
_entity_poly.entity_id
_entity_poly.type
_entity_poly.pdbx_seq_one_letter_code
_entity_poly.pdbx_strand_id
1 'polypeptide(L)'
;VVTGSGAFNEALIQEPPKLSNRTTILLFLCLLVGFFCQTMNGFDGALFNGLLANTVFLDHFHGSNSGIWAGIVSAMYQIGGVSALPFVGPAIDNWGRRVGMFLGSLLIVLGTIVCGLTITNASVGQFMGGRFMLGFGVSIAAAAGPIYVVETTHPAYRGMVTGYCNTFWFVGSILSSGAVRGAITLQTNQSWQIPIWLQMVFAGLVIGFCWMIPESPRWLYVHGKREKAIETLTKWHGYGNRDSLWVKLQISEYEAHLNVDGSVSFLYSFF
;
A
#
# COMPACT_ATOMS: atom_id res chain seq x y z
N VAL A 1 20.93 -28.90 0.62
CA VAL A 1 19.84 -27.96 0.27
C VAL A 1 20.42 -26.97 -0.71
N VAL A 2 20.01 -27.02 -1.98
CA VAL A 2 20.43 -26.04 -3.01
C VAL A 2 19.55 -24.80 -2.78
N THR A 3 20.02 -23.90 -1.96
CA THR A 3 19.44 -22.58 -1.79
C THR A 3 20.13 -21.61 -2.77
N GLY A 4 19.35 -20.91 -3.57
CA GLY A 4 19.88 -19.89 -4.45
C GLY A 4 19.46 -20.04 -5.92
N SER A 5 20.19 -19.41 -6.81
CA SER A 5 19.89 -19.34 -8.25
C SER A 5 19.73 -20.70 -8.94
N GLY A 6 20.37 -21.76 -8.43
CA GLY A 6 20.29 -23.10 -8.98
C GLY A 6 18.90 -23.73 -8.80
N ALA A 7 18.34 -23.73 -7.60
CA ALA A 7 17.02 -24.29 -7.32
C ALA A 7 15.90 -23.50 -8.02
N PHE A 8 16.05 -22.17 -8.13
CA PHE A 8 15.14 -21.32 -8.89
C PHE A 8 15.15 -21.66 -10.39
N ASN A 9 16.33 -21.81 -10.99
CA ASN A 9 16.46 -22.16 -12.40
C ASN A 9 15.93 -23.56 -12.68
N GLU A 10 16.14 -24.53 -11.78
CA GLU A 10 15.60 -25.86 -11.89
C GLU A 10 14.06 -25.84 -11.85
N ALA A 11 13.47 -25.11 -10.91
CA ALA A 11 12.02 -24.95 -10.84
C ALA A 11 11.45 -24.26 -12.10
N LEU A 12 12.17 -23.29 -12.67
CA LEU A 12 11.76 -22.58 -13.89
C LEU A 12 11.75 -23.51 -15.12
N ILE A 13 12.73 -24.43 -15.22
CA ILE A 13 12.84 -25.37 -16.33
C ILE A 13 11.84 -26.54 -16.20
N GLN A 14 11.69 -27.10 -14.99
CA GLN A 14 10.85 -28.28 -14.79
C GLN A 14 9.36 -27.93 -14.66
N GLU A 15 9.04 -26.80 -14.01
CA GLU A 15 7.67 -26.33 -13.80
C GLU A 15 7.52 -24.89 -14.30
N PRO A 16 7.48 -24.62 -15.62
CA PRO A 16 7.36 -23.27 -16.15
C PRO A 16 6.05 -22.62 -15.69
N PRO A 17 6.09 -21.37 -15.20
CA PRO A 17 4.92 -20.68 -14.68
C PRO A 17 3.91 -20.40 -15.79
N LYS A 18 2.62 -20.69 -15.53
CA LYS A 18 1.53 -20.56 -16.50
C LYS A 18 0.77 -19.25 -16.30
N LEU A 19 1.05 -18.24 -17.14
CA LEU A 19 0.36 -16.94 -17.08
C LEU A 19 -1.14 -17.02 -17.36
N SER A 20 -1.53 -17.91 -18.28
CA SER A 20 -2.92 -18.04 -18.73
C SER A 20 -3.79 -18.90 -17.82
N ASN A 21 -3.27 -19.35 -16.66
CA ASN A 21 -4.05 -20.15 -15.74
C ASN A 21 -5.03 -19.27 -14.96
N ARG A 22 -6.26 -19.77 -14.75
CA ARG A 22 -7.30 -19.08 -13.98
C ARG A 22 -6.82 -18.66 -12.58
N THR A 23 -6.02 -19.51 -11.93
CA THR A 23 -5.43 -19.24 -10.62
C THR A 23 -4.47 -18.05 -10.66
N THR A 24 -3.63 -17.95 -11.68
CA THR A 24 -2.69 -16.84 -11.88
C THR A 24 -3.43 -15.53 -12.11
N ILE A 25 -4.48 -15.54 -12.94
CA ILE A 25 -5.31 -14.35 -13.21
C ILE A 25 -5.99 -13.89 -11.92
N LEU A 26 -6.55 -14.80 -11.12
CA LEU A 26 -7.15 -14.47 -9.83
C LEU A 26 -6.12 -13.92 -8.85
N LEU A 27 -4.90 -14.46 -8.84
CA LEU A 27 -3.81 -13.92 -8.03
C LEU A 27 -3.49 -12.47 -8.43
N PHE A 28 -3.36 -12.17 -9.72
CA PHE A 28 -3.14 -10.80 -10.20
C PHE A 28 -4.27 -9.86 -9.78
N LEU A 29 -5.53 -10.29 -9.80
CA LEU A 29 -6.65 -9.50 -9.30
C LEU A 29 -6.53 -9.23 -7.79
N CYS A 30 -6.06 -10.20 -6.99
CA CYS A 30 -5.78 -9.99 -5.58
C CYS A 30 -4.64 -8.96 -5.36
N LEU A 31 -3.61 -8.98 -6.22
CA LEU A 31 -2.48 -8.05 -6.13
C LEU A 31 -2.87 -6.61 -6.47
N LEU A 32 -3.94 -6.38 -7.25
CA LEU A 32 -4.44 -5.03 -7.56
C LEU A 32 -4.78 -4.24 -6.30
N VAL A 33 -5.18 -4.90 -5.22
CA VAL A 33 -5.45 -4.22 -3.93
C VAL A 33 -4.18 -3.56 -3.39
N GLY A 34 -3.03 -4.24 -3.49
CA GLY A 34 -1.72 -3.65 -3.15
C GLY A 34 -1.33 -2.50 -4.10
N PHE A 35 -1.70 -2.59 -5.39
CA PHE A 35 -1.45 -1.53 -6.38
C PHE A 35 -2.28 -0.29 -6.06
N PHE A 36 -3.53 -0.45 -5.59
CA PHE A 36 -4.35 0.68 -5.14
C PHE A 36 -3.73 1.40 -3.95
N CYS A 37 -2.99 0.73 -3.07
CA CYS A 37 -2.24 1.40 -2.00
C CYS A 37 -1.19 2.38 -2.56
N GLN A 38 -0.50 2.02 -3.66
CA GLN A 38 0.42 2.94 -4.33
C GLN A 38 -0.31 4.04 -5.10
N THR A 39 -1.45 3.72 -5.71
CA THR A 39 -2.29 4.72 -6.38
C THR A 39 -2.79 5.79 -5.39
N MET A 40 -3.23 5.40 -4.19
CA MET A 40 -3.59 6.34 -3.12
C MET A 40 -2.42 7.26 -2.77
N ASN A 41 -1.24 6.68 -2.52
CA ASN A 41 -0.04 7.43 -2.18
C ASN A 41 0.30 8.48 -3.26
N GLY A 42 0.24 8.09 -4.53
CA GLY A 42 0.48 9.00 -5.65
C GLY A 42 -0.58 10.09 -5.78
N PHE A 43 -1.84 9.73 -5.57
CA PHE A 43 -2.98 10.66 -5.63
C PHE A 43 -2.86 11.72 -4.53
N ASP A 44 -2.68 11.30 -3.29
CA ASP A 44 -2.63 12.17 -2.11
C ASP A 44 -1.38 13.07 -2.12
N GLY A 45 -0.25 12.54 -2.57
CA GLY A 45 1.01 13.29 -2.71
C GLY A 45 0.94 14.40 -3.75
N ALA A 46 0.22 14.19 -4.85
CA ALA A 46 0.08 15.17 -5.92
C ALA A 46 -1.07 16.17 -5.69
N LEU A 47 -2.10 15.79 -4.95
CA LEU A 47 -3.34 16.55 -4.78
C LEU A 47 -3.10 17.98 -4.27
N PHE A 48 -2.31 18.13 -3.21
CA PHE A 48 -2.11 19.43 -2.58
C PHE A 48 -1.42 20.44 -3.49
N ASN A 49 -0.47 19.99 -4.31
CA ASN A 49 0.17 20.87 -5.30
C ASN A 49 -0.84 21.43 -6.29
N GLY A 50 -1.82 20.62 -6.68
CA GLY A 50 -2.93 21.05 -7.51
C GLY A 50 -3.89 22.03 -6.81
N LEU A 51 -4.16 21.81 -5.51
CA LEU A 51 -5.01 22.70 -4.72
C LEU A 51 -4.39 24.08 -4.51
N LEU A 52 -3.07 24.17 -4.40
CA LEU A 52 -2.35 25.45 -4.32
C LEU A 52 -2.49 26.31 -5.60
N ALA A 53 -2.81 25.69 -6.73
CA ALA A 53 -3.09 26.40 -7.97
C ALA A 53 -4.57 26.86 -8.08
N ASN A 54 -5.44 26.47 -7.15
CA ASN A 54 -6.86 26.79 -7.15
C ASN A 54 -7.13 28.04 -6.32
N THR A 55 -7.51 29.15 -6.97
CA THR A 55 -7.79 30.44 -6.32
C THR A 55 -8.94 30.36 -5.33
N VAL A 56 -10.00 29.59 -5.65
CA VAL A 56 -11.17 29.42 -4.76
C VAL A 56 -10.77 28.72 -3.46
N PHE A 57 -9.85 27.74 -3.52
CA PHE A 57 -9.30 27.09 -2.34
C PHE A 57 -8.51 28.08 -1.45
N LEU A 58 -7.66 28.88 -2.08
CA LEU A 58 -6.85 29.88 -1.36
C LEU A 58 -7.74 30.95 -0.72
N ASP A 59 -8.72 31.45 -1.44
CA ASP A 59 -9.66 32.46 -0.92
C ASP A 59 -10.48 31.93 0.25
N HIS A 60 -10.93 30.64 0.17
CA HIS A 60 -11.70 30.01 1.23
C HIS A 60 -10.94 29.91 2.56
N PHE A 61 -9.64 29.63 2.51
CA PHE A 61 -8.79 29.53 3.69
C PHE A 61 -7.99 30.80 4.01
N HIS A 62 -8.22 31.90 3.28
CA HIS A 62 -7.38 33.13 3.33
C HIS A 62 -5.89 32.82 3.20
N GLY A 63 -5.58 31.81 2.37
CA GLY A 63 -4.25 31.28 2.20
C GLY A 63 -3.46 31.93 1.10
N SER A 64 -2.21 31.53 0.97
CA SER A 64 -1.30 31.94 -0.10
C SER A 64 -0.77 30.70 -0.82
N ASN A 65 -0.57 30.79 -2.14
CA ASN A 65 0.01 29.73 -2.94
C ASN A 65 1.52 29.53 -2.71
N SER A 66 2.14 30.40 -1.94
CA SER A 66 3.58 30.40 -1.65
C SER A 66 3.86 30.85 -0.23
N GLY A 67 5.12 30.73 0.20
CA GLY A 67 5.56 31.17 1.51
C GLY A 67 5.22 30.24 2.66
N ILE A 68 5.17 30.80 3.86
CA ILE A 68 5.08 30.01 5.11
C ILE A 68 3.76 29.23 5.20
N TRP A 69 2.64 29.81 4.78
CA TRP A 69 1.33 29.16 4.85
C TRP A 69 1.29 27.86 4.03
N ALA A 70 1.64 27.93 2.75
CA ALA A 70 1.68 26.77 1.86
C ALA A 70 2.69 25.71 2.34
N GLY A 71 3.85 26.17 2.85
CA GLY A 71 4.88 25.31 3.41
C GLY A 71 4.39 24.52 4.63
N ILE A 72 3.74 25.17 5.60
CA ILE A 72 3.23 24.52 6.82
C ILE A 72 2.13 23.51 6.47
N VAL A 73 1.14 23.89 5.66
CA VAL A 73 0.02 23.00 5.29
C VAL A 73 0.53 21.78 4.50
N SER A 74 1.55 21.99 3.64
CA SER A 74 2.20 20.86 2.94
C SER A 74 2.98 19.97 3.90
N ALA A 75 3.74 20.58 4.83
CA ALA A 75 4.56 19.86 5.80
C ALA A 75 3.72 18.96 6.73
N MET A 76 2.48 19.34 7.07
CA MET A 76 1.63 18.53 7.94
C MET A 76 1.39 17.11 7.42
N TYR A 77 1.26 16.93 6.11
CA TYR A 77 1.17 15.61 5.49
C TYR A 77 2.46 14.81 5.69
N GLN A 78 3.62 15.44 5.46
CA GLN A 78 4.92 14.78 5.64
C GLN A 78 5.21 14.47 7.12
N ILE A 79 4.85 15.38 8.03
CA ILE A 79 4.98 15.18 9.48
C ILE A 79 4.12 13.98 9.92
N GLY A 80 2.88 13.88 9.41
CA GLY A 80 2.02 12.73 9.62
C GLY A 80 2.68 11.43 9.16
N GLY A 81 3.27 11.43 7.97
CA GLY A 81 3.99 10.30 7.41
C GLY A 81 5.18 9.85 8.24
N VAL A 82 6.04 10.80 8.66
CA VAL A 82 7.19 10.50 9.52
C VAL A 82 6.75 10.00 10.89
N SER A 83 5.70 10.59 11.47
CA SER A 83 5.14 10.18 12.76
C SER A 83 4.58 8.74 12.73
N ALA A 84 4.19 8.24 11.56
CA ALA A 84 3.70 6.88 11.40
C ALA A 84 4.81 5.83 11.42
N LEU A 85 6.07 6.17 11.09
CA LEU A 85 7.15 5.21 10.92
C LEU A 85 7.33 4.22 12.09
N PRO A 86 7.28 4.64 13.38
CA PRO A 86 7.39 3.71 14.51
C PRO A 86 6.22 2.70 14.57
N PHE A 87 5.08 3.02 13.97
CA PHE A 87 3.86 2.21 14.00
C PHE A 87 3.71 1.32 12.76
N VAL A 88 4.40 1.65 11.66
CA VAL A 88 4.32 0.90 10.39
C VAL A 88 4.75 -0.55 10.57
N GLY A 89 5.94 -0.79 11.16
CA GLY A 89 6.44 -2.13 11.43
C GLY A 89 5.47 -2.96 12.27
N PRO A 90 5.14 -2.54 13.50
CA PRO A 90 4.18 -3.25 14.34
C PRO A 90 2.81 -3.48 13.69
N ALA A 91 2.29 -2.53 12.94
CA ALA A 91 0.99 -2.67 12.27
C ALA A 91 1.00 -3.73 11.16
N ILE A 92 2.10 -3.85 10.43
CA ILE A 92 2.23 -4.76 9.30
C ILE A 92 2.70 -6.15 9.78
N ASP A 93 3.68 -6.20 10.68
CA ASP A 93 4.32 -7.45 11.09
C ASP A 93 3.49 -8.20 12.13
N ASN A 94 2.95 -7.54 13.16
CA ASN A 94 2.17 -8.22 14.19
C ASN A 94 0.76 -8.59 13.72
N TRP A 95 0.06 -7.68 13.00
CA TRP A 95 -1.34 -7.86 12.65
C TRP A 95 -1.56 -8.40 11.23
N GLY A 96 -0.52 -8.36 10.41
CA GLY A 96 -0.56 -8.86 9.03
C GLY A 96 -0.70 -7.75 8.00
N ARG A 97 -0.37 -8.13 6.74
CA ARG A 97 -0.33 -7.17 5.63
C ARG A 97 -1.71 -6.65 5.27
N ARG A 98 -2.73 -7.51 5.34
CA ARG A 98 -4.14 -7.14 5.09
C ARG A 98 -4.63 -6.11 6.10
N VAL A 99 -4.35 -6.33 7.38
CA VAL A 99 -4.74 -5.40 8.44
C VAL A 99 -3.99 -4.07 8.31
N GLY A 100 -2.72 -4.10 7.95
CA GLY A 100 -1.94 -2.88 7.67
C GLY A 100 -2.56 -2.04 6.54
N MET A 101 -2.91 -2.66 5.40
CA MET A 101 -3.61 -2.00 4.30
C MET A 101 -4.97 -1.44 4.73
N PHE A 102 -5.75 -2.21 5.50
CA PHE A 102 -7.05 -1.78 6.01
C PHE A 102 -6.94 -0.56 6.94
N LEU A 103 -6.06 -0.63 7.95
CA LEU A 103 -5.87 0.47 8.92
C LEU A 103 -5.37 1.75 8.24
N GLY A 104 -4.38 1.63 7.35
CA GLY A 104 -3.89 2.77 6.58
C GLY A 104 -5.01 3.41 5.74
N SER A 105 -5.78 2.60 5.02
CA SER A 105 -6.90 3.09 4.20
C SER A 105 -8.03 3.69 5.05
N LEU A 106 -8.32 3.13 6.21
CA LEU A 106 -9.30 3.68 7.14
C LEU A 106 -8.90 5.07 7.64
N LEU A 107 -7.62 5.25 8.00
CA LEU A 107 -7.09 6.55 8.40
C LEU A 107 -7.14 7.58 7.27
N ILE A 108 -6.92 7.15 6.02
CA ILE A 108 -7.06 8.01 4.83
C ILE A 108 -8.51 8.47 4.68
N VAL A 109 -9.48 7.56 4.81
CA VAL A 109 -10.92 7.92 4.76
C VAL A 109 -11.27 8.91 5.86
N LEU A 110 -10.86 8.67 7.09
CA LEU A 110 -11.12 9.58 8.21
C LEU A 110 -10.45 10.95 7.99
N GLY A 111 -9.20 10.98 7.57
CA GLY A 111 -8.49 12.21 7.24
C GLY A 111 -9.15 13.00 6.10
N THR A 112 -9.65 12.29 5.08
CA THR A 112 -10.41 12.90 3.97
C THR A 112 -11.70 13.53 4.46
N ILE A 113 -12.46 12.84 5.32
CA ILE A 113 -13.68 13.39 5.92
C ILE A 113 -13.37 14.65 6.71
N VAL A 114 -12.31 14.64 7.54
CA VAL A 114 -11.89 15.81 8.32
C VAL A 114 -11.53 16.98 7.40
N CYS A 115 -10.78 16.74 6.30
CA CYS A 115 -10.46 17.77 5.31
C CYS A 115 -11.71 18.26 4.56
N GLY A 116 -12.61 17.38 4.15
CA GLY A 116 -13.82 17.72 3.39
C GLY A 116 -14.82 18.55 4.20
N LEU A 117 -14.93 18.30 5.51
CA LEU A 117 -15.84 19.03 6.40
C LEU A 117 -15.39 20.49 6.69
N THR A 118 -14.19 20.89 6.28
CA THR A 118 -13.72 22.28 6.44
C THR A 118 -14.48 23.31 5.60
N ILE A 119 -15.37 22.87 4.72
CA ILE A 119 -16.23 23.78 3.93
C ILE A 119 -17.11 24.68 4.81
N THR A 120 -17.54 24.19 5.97
CA THR A 120 -18.51 24.90 6.83
C THR A 120 -17.87 25.97 7.69
N ASN A 121 -16.60 25.85 8.06
CA ASN A 121 -15.94 26.70 9.05
C ASN A 121 -14.60 27.27 8.61
N ALA A 122 -14.14 26.97 7.38
CA ALA A 122 -12.86 27.46 6.81
C ALA A 122 -11.66 27.34 7.78
N SER A 123 -11.67 26.32 8.67
CA SER A 123 -10.65 26.14 9.69
C SER A 123 -9.39 25.53 9.08
N VAL A 124 -8.34 26.33 8.95
CA VAL A 124 -7.01 25.87 8.51
C VAL A 124 -6.47 24.79 9.46
N GLY A 125 -6.67 24.93 10.76
CA GLY A 125 -6.22 23.96 11.75
C GLY A 125 -6.88 22.59 11.58
N GLN A 126 -8.19 22.55 11.28
CA GLN A 126 -8.90 21.31 10.97
C GLN A 126 -8.37 20.66 9.68
N PHE A 127 -8.16 21.45 8.63
CA PHE A 127 -7.59 20.98 7.38
C PHE A 127 -6.19 20.39 7.58
N MET A 128 -5.33 21.06 8.35
CA MET A 128 -3.99 20.59 8.72
C MET A 128 -4.05 19.28 9.51
N GLY A 129 -4.98 19.17 10.46
CA GLY A 129 -5.22 17.90 11.20
C GLY A 129 -5.62 16.75 10.29
N GLY A 130 -6.51 17.00 9.32
CA GLY A 130 -6.87 16.02 8.29
C GLY A 130 -5.68 15.63 7.42
N ARG A 131 -4.85 16.59 7.01
CA ARG A 131 -3.60 16.36 6.26
C ARG A 131 -2.60 15.48 7.05
N PHE A 132 -2.46 15.73 8.35
CA PHE A 132 -1.65 14.88 9.22
C PHE A 132 -2.16 13.43 9.26
N MET A 133 -3.48 13.25 9.45
CA MET A 133 -4.09 11.91 9.44
C MET A 133 -3.92 11.20 8.10
N LEU A 134 -4.08 11.92 6.98
CA LEU A 134 -3.83 11.40 5.64
C LEU A 134 -2.39 10.91 5.50
N GLY A 135 -1.40 11.73 5.85
CA GLY A 135 0.01 11.35 5.78
C GLY A 135 0.34 10.13 6.64
N PHE A 136 -0.23 10.07 7.85
CA PHE A 136 -0.07 8.93 8.75
C PHE A 136 -0.65 7.65 8.14
N GLY A 137 -1.88 7.69 7.63
CA GLY A 137 -2.55 6.54 7.01
C GLY A 137 -1.85 6.07 5.74
N VAL A 138 -1.46 7.01 4.87
CA VAL A 138 -0.76 6.72 3.62
C VAL A 138 0.57 6.00 3.88
N SER A 139 1.35 6.41 4.89
CA SER A 139 2.62 5.75 5.21
C SER A 139 2.44 4.28 5.58
N ILE A 140 1.39 3.93 6.32
CA ILE A 140 1.07 2.53 6.66
C ILE A 140 0.64 1.77 5.41
N ALA A 141 -0.31 2.30 4.62
CA ALA A 141 -0.84 1.63 3.43
C ALA A 141 0.23 1.47 2.33
N ALA A 142 1.03 2.51 2.10
CA ALA A 142 2.09 2.52 1.09
C ALA A 142 3.26 1.57 1.41
N ALA A 143 3.45 1.22 2.69
CA ALA A 143 4.38 0.18 3.09
C ALA A 143 3.73 -1.22 2.99
N ALA A 144 2.50 -1.38 3.50
CA ALA A 144 1.81 -2.67 3.52
C ALA A 144 1.52 -3.22 2.12
N GLY A 145 1.09 -2.36 1.17
CA GLY A 145 0.73 -2.77 -0.19
C GLY A 145 1.87 -3.44 -0.95
N PRO A 146 3.01 -2.78 -1.19
CA PRO A 146 4.14 -3.38 -1.88
C PRO A 146 4.72 -4.61 -1.18
N ILE A 147 4.78 -4.62 0.16
CA ILE A 147 5.22 -5.80 0.92
C ILE A 147 4.28 -6.98 0.65
N TYR A 148 2.95 -6.74 0.69
CA TYR A 148 1.96 -7.75 0.34
C TYR A 148 2.17 -8.28 -1.09
N VAL A 149 2.38 -7.39 -2.06
CA VAL A 149 2.61 -7.74 -3.46
C VAL A 149 3.86 -8.60 -3.61
N VAL A 150 4.99 -8.22 -3.00
CA VAL A 150 6.26 -8.97 -3.06
C VAL A 150 6.11 -10.37 -2.45
N GLU A 151 5.42 -10.47 -1.31
CA GLU A 151 5.31 -11.73 -0.57
C GLU A 151 4.27 -12.71 -1.17
N THR A 152 3.26 -12.18 -1.87
CA THR A 152 2.17 -13.00 -2.43
C THR A 152 2.37 -13.32 -3.90
N THR A 153 3.20 -12.56 -4.62
CA THR A 153 3.48 -12.79 -6.02
C THR A 153 4.33 -14.04 -6.23
N HIS A 154 3.99 -14.81 -7.28
CA HIS A 154 4.76 -15.97 -7.70
C HIS A 154 6.24 -15.58 -7.96
N PRO A 155 7.22 -16.34 -7.45
CA PRO A 155 8.65 -15.98 -7.52
C PRO A 155 9.15 -15.61 -8.93
N ALA A 156 8.67 -16.31 -9.95
CA ALA A 156 9.05 -16.08 -11.34
C ALA A 156 8.71 -14.66 -11.86
N TYR A 157 7.68 -14.01 -11.31
CA TYR A 157 7.21 -12.69 -11.76
C TYR A 157 7.41 -11.60 -10.73
N ARG A 158 7.93 -11.93 -9.54
CA ARG A 158 8.03 -11.03 -8.38
C ARG A 158 8.66 -9.69 -8.72
N GLY A 159 9.81 -9.69 -9.39
CA GLY A 159 10.52 -8.47 -9.75
C GLY A 159 9.72 -7.57 -10.69
N MET A 160 9.12 -8.16 -11.72
CA MET A 160 8.31 -7.43 -12.70
C MET A 160 7.05 -6.83 -12.06
N VAL A 161 6.31 -7.63 -11.30
CA VAL A 161 5.06 -7.21 -10.64
C VAL A 161 5.31 -6.12 -9.59
N THR A 162 6.41 -6.22 -8.85
CA THR A 162 6.83 -5.19 -7.89
C THR A 162 7.18 -3.88 -8.59
N GLY A 163 7.87 -3.94 -9.73
CA GLY A 163 8.14 -2.77 -10.57
C GLY A 163 6.85 -2.09 -11.03
N TYR A 164 5.89 -2.87 -11.53
CA TYR A 164 4.58 -2.35 -11.90
C TYR A 164 3.83 -1.75 -10.71
N CYS A 165 3.86 -2.38 -9.54
CA CYS A 165 3.23 -1.85 -8.33
C CYS A 165 3.73 -0.43 -8.02
N ASN A 166 5.04 -0.21 -8.06
CA ASN A 166 5.63 1.11 -7.81
C ASN A 166 5.25 2.14 -8.90
N THR A 167 5.07 1.70 -10.14
CA THR A 167 4.63 2.58 -11.24
C THR A 167 3.20 3.10 -11.02
N PHE A 168 2.37 2.41 -10.28
CA PHE A 168 1.00 2.84 -9.95
C PHE A 168 0.95 4.11 -9.10
N TRP A 169 2.05 4.51 -8.46
CA TRP A 169 2.19 5.83 -7.87
C TRP A 169 1.97 6.96 -8.91
N PHE A 170 2.56 6.81 -10.09
CA PHE A 170 2.37 7.79 -11.18
C PHE A 170 0.94 7.79 -11.73
N VAL A 171 0.28 6.62 -11.76
CA VAL A 171 -1.14 6.54 -12.14
C VAL A 171 -1.98 7.38 -11.18
N GLY A 172 -1.76 7.26 -9.87
CA GLY A 172 -2.42 8.07 -8.86
C GLY A 172 -2.17 9.57 -9.06
N SER A 173 -0.92 9.96 -9.29
CA SER A 173 -0.53 11.36 -9.53
C SER A 173 -1.20 11.95 -10.79
N ILE A 174 -1.28 11.19 -11.88
CA ILE A 174 -1.98 11.60 -13.11
C ILE A 174 -3.48 11.78 -12.86
N LEU A 175 -4.11 10.84 -12.17
CA LEU A 175 -5.53 10.91 -11.83
C LEU A 175 -5.84 12.12 -10.93
N SER A 176 -4.99 12.39 -9.95
CA SER A 176 -5.10 13.56 -9.08
C SER A 176 -5.01 14.86 -9.87
N SER A 177 -4.00 14.98 -10.72
CA SER A 177 -3.80 16.17 -11.58
C SER A 177 -4.97 16.37 -12.55
N GLY A 178 -5.48 15.29 -13.12
CA GLY A 178 -6.67 15.30 -13.98
C GLY A 178 -7.94 15.74 -13.23
N ALA A 179 -8.15 15.22 -12.01
CA ALA A 179 -9.28 15.57 -11.16
C ALA A 179 -9.25 17.06 -10.76
N VAL A 180 -8.09 17.56 -10.34
CA VAL A 180 -7.92 18.99 -10.02
C VAL A 180 -8.15 19.87 -11.25
N ARG A 181 -7.56 19.52 -12.40
CA ARG A 181 -7.71 20.27 -13.65
C ARG A 181 -9.17 20.31 -14.11
N GLY A 182 -9.88 19.20 -14.00
CA GLY A 182 -11.31 19.13 -14.36
C GLY A 182 -12.18 19.93 -13.39
N ALA A 183 -11.88 19.88 -12.11
CA ALA A 183 -12.67 20.55 -11.08
C ALA A 183 -12.46 22.07 -11.04
N ILE A 184 -11.28 22.57 -11.39
CA ILE A 184 -10.95 24.02 -11.33
C ILE A 184 -11.84 24.88 -12.24
N THR A 185 -12.45 24.26 -13.25
CA THR A 185 -13.39 24.96 -14.17
C THR A 185 -14.70 25.36 -13.50
N LEU A 186 -15.04 24.75 -12.35
CA LEU A 186 -16.32 24.99 -11.67
C LEU A 186 -16.39 26.32 -10.93
N GLN A 187 -15.25 26.95 -10.61
CA GLN A 187 -15.14 28.24 -9.90
C GLN A 187 -16.01 28.38 -8.64
N THR A 188 -16.33 27.27 -8.00
CA THR A 188 -17.10 27.17 -6.76
C THR A 188 -16.32 26.34 -5.73
N ASN A 189 -16.77 26.28 -4.49
CA ASN A 189 -16.14 25.43 -3.47
C ASN A 189 -16.04 23.95 -3.89
N GLN A 190 -16.88 23.51 -4.82
CA GLN A 190 -16.79 22.19 -5.39
C GLN A 190 -15.46 21.96 -6.16
N SER A 191 -14.81 23.01 -6.65
CA SER A 191 -13.56 22.94 -7.41
C SER A 191 -12.40 22.32 -6.63
N TRP A 192 -12.37 22.46 -5.32
CA TRP A 192 -11.36 21.85 -4.47
C TRP A 192 -11.89 20.66 -3.66
N GLN A 193 -13.21 20.62 -3.42
CA GLN A 193 -13.81 19.52 -2.68
C GLN A 193 -13.86 18.22 -3.49
N ILE A 194 -14.27 18.26 -4.76
CA ILE A 194 -14.36 17.06 -5.61
C ILE A 194 -13.05 16.27 -5.60
N PRO A 195 -11.87 16.88 -5.86
CA PRO A 195 -10.61 16.16 -5.78
C PRO A 195 -10.30 15.59 -4.38
N ILE A 196 -10.67 16.28 -3.31
CA ILE A 196 -10.49 15.77 -1.94
C ILE A 196 -11.37 14.53 -1.71
N TRP A 197 -12.65 14.57 -2.04
CA TRP A 197 -13.53 13.41 -1.85
C TRP A 197 -13.14 12.24 -2.76
N LEU A 198 -12.56 12.50 -3.92
CA LEU A 198 -12.18 11.46 -4.87
C LEU A 198 -11.06 10.55 -4.33
N GLN A 199 -10.20 11.04 -3.41
CA GLN A 199 -9.18 10.19 -2.77
C GLN A 199 -9.80 9.05 -1.94
N MET A 200 -11.07 9.18 -1.46
CA MET A 200 -11.76 8.08 -0.77
C MET A 200 -12.05 6.88 -1.68
N VAL A 201 -12.09 7.04 -2.99
CA VAL A 201 -12.45 5.96 -3.92
C VAL A 201 -11.45 4.81 -3.81
N PHE A 202 -10.16 5.10 -3.91
CA PHE A 202 -9.13 4.05 -3.83
C PHE A 202 -9.03 3.46 -2.42
N ALA A 203 -9.13 4.30 -1.38
CA ALA A 203 -9.16 3.85 0.01
C ALA A 203 -10.37 2.95 0.27
N GLY A 204 -11.54 3.31 -0.24
CA GLY A 204 -12.77 2.50 -0.17
C GLY A 204 -12.63 1.15 -0.88
N LEU A 205 -12.00 1.12 -2.06
CA LEU A 205 -11.72 -0.13 -2.77
C LEU A 205 -10.79 -1.04 -1.95
N VAL A 206 -9.72 -0.50 -1.36
CA VAL A 206 -8.82 -1.29 -0.50
C VAL A 206 -9.58 -1.82 0.72
N ILE A 207 -10.35 -1.00 1.42
CA ILE A 207 -11.17 -1.41 2.58
C ILE A 207 -12.14 -2.53 2.19
N GLY A 208 -12.82 -2.42 1.05
CA GLY A 208 -13.79 -3.39 0.58
C GLY A 208 -13.17 -4.73 0.17
N PHE A 209 -12.02 -4.70 -0.49
CA PHE A 209 -11.43 -5.91 -1.07
C PHE A 209 -10.34 -6.54 -0.22
N CYS A 210 -9.74 -5.84 0.77
CA CYS A 210 -8.64 -6.38 1.58
C CYS A 210 -9.00 -7.66 2.33
N TRP A 211 -10.27 -7.87 2.68
CA TRP A 211 -10.73 -9.09 3.35
C TRP A 211 -10.99 -10.26 2.41
N MET A 212 -11.12 -10.02 1.11
CA MET A 212 -11.35 -11.06 0.09
C MET A 212 -10.04 -11.67 -0.42
N ILE A 213 -8.91 -10.98 -0.27
CA ILE A 213 -7.60 -11.44 -0.71
C ILE A 213 -6.97 -12.40 0.31
N PRO A 214 -6.07 -13.32 -0.09
CA PRO A 214 -5.34 -14.17 0.84
C PRO A 214 -4.36 -13.33 1.69
N GLU A 215 -4.05 -13.79 2.90
CA GLU A 215 -2.96 -13.19 3.68
C GLU A 215 -1.59 -13.63 3.11
N SER A 216 -0.54 -12.86 3.41
CA SER A 216 0.82 -13.19 2.99
C SER A 216 1.24 -14.58 3.48
N PRO A 217 1.68 -15.49 2.59
CA PRO A 217 2.18 -16.80 2.98
C PRO A 217 3.38 -16.70 3.93
N ARG A 218 4.27 -15.73 3.70
CA ARG A 218 5.43 -15.49 4.56
C ARG A 218 5.00 -15.09 5.97
N TRP A 219 4.05 -14.17 6.10
CA TRP A 219 3.52 -13.76 7.39
C TRP A 219 2.86 -14.92 8.15
N LEU A 220 2.04 -15.71 7.46
CA LEU A 220 1.41 -16.90 8.04
C LEU A 220 2.46 -17.89 8.57
N TYR A 221 3.53 -18.10 7.81
CA TYR A 221 4.59 -19.04 8.16
C TYR A 221 5.34 -18.61 9.41
N VAL A 222 5.77 -17.34 9.48
CA VAL A 222 6.49 -16.73 10.62
C VAL A 222 5.64 -16.76 11.90
N HIS A 223 4.30 -16.58 11.79
CA HIS A 223 3.39 -16.58 12.94
C HIS A 223 2.88 -17.99 13.32
N GLY A 224 3.58 -19.03 12.97
CA GLY A 224 3.28 -20.42 13.37
C GLY A 224 2.09 -21.06 12.64
N LYS A 225 1.46 -20.35 11.70
CA LYS A 225 0.33 -20.87 10.88
C LYS A 225 0.84 -21.58 9.63
N ARG A 226 1.81 -22.50 9.81
CA ARG A 226 2.56 -23.15 8.70
C ARG A 226 1.64 -23.87 7.71
N GLU A 227 0.64 -24.62 8.18
CA GLU A 227 -0.29 -25.33 7.29
C GLU A 227 -1.07 -24.39 6.37
N LYS A 228 -1.58 -23.27 6.91
CA LYS A 228 -2.28 -22.25 6.11
C LYS A 228 -1.36 -21.59 5.08
N ALA A 229 -0.09 -21.38 5.44
CA ALA A 229 0.90 -20.86 4.50
C ALA A 229 1.13 -21.86 3.35
N ILE A 230 1.30 -23.14 3.66
CA ILE A 230 1.49 -24.20 2.67
C ILE A 230 0.24 -24.35 1.78
N GLU A 231 -0.97 -24.30 2.35
CA GLU A 231 -2.22 -24.32 1.58
C GLU A 231 -2.31 -23.12 0.61
N THR A 232 -1.94 -21.94 1.08
CA THR A 232 -1.92 -20.72 0.25
C THR A 232 -0.92 -20.85 -0.88
N LEU A 233 0.31 -21.30 -0.60
CA LEU A 233 1.33 -21.54 -1.62
C LEU A 233 0.91 -22.63 -2.62
N THR A 234 0.36 -23.74 -2.13
CA THR A 234 -0.15 -24.83 -2.96
C THR A 234 -1.23 -24.33 -3.92
N LYS A 235 -2.18 -23.54 -3.43
CA LYS A 235 -3.27 -23.01 -4.24
C LYS A 235 -2.78 -22.03 -5.31
N TRP A 236 -1.92 -21.07 -4.93
CA TRP A 236 -1.60 -19.95 -5.81
C TRP A 236 -0.32 -20.16 -6.62
N HIS A 237 0.70 -20.87 -6.08
CA HIS A 237 1.99 -21.07 -6.74
C HIS A 237 2.18 -22.50 -7.24
N GLY A 238 1.61 -23.48 -6.54
CA GLY A 238 1.68 -24.89 -6.92
C GLY A 238 0.52 -25.37 -7.80
N TYR A 239 -0.40 -24.49 -8.19
CA TYR A 239 -1.60 -24.84 -9.00
C TYR A 239 -2.40 -26.02 -8.43
N GLY A 240 -2.44 -26.15 -7.10
CA GLY A 240 -3.08 -27.27 -6.39
C GLY A 240 -2.16 -28.45 -6.09
N ASN A 241 -0.92 -28.45 -6.57
CA ASN A 241 0.07 -29.47 -6.26
C ASN A 241 0.94 -29.06 -5.05
N ARG A 242 0.83 -29.78 -3.95
CA ARG A 242 1.62 -29.55 -2.73
C ARG A 242 3.09 -29.90 -2.91
N ASP A 243 3.39 -30.83 -3.81
CA ASP A 243 4.75 -31.29 -4.10
C ASP A 243 5.49 -30.48 -5.15
N SER A 244 4.87 -29.41 -5.67
CA SER A 244 5.49 -28.49 -6.63
C SER A 244 6.84 -27.97 -6.14
N LEU A 245 7.80 -27.87 -7.05
CA LEU A 245 9.12 -27.32 -6.78
C LEU A 245 9.06 -25.87 -6.26
N TRP A 246 8.09 -25.08 -6.76
CA TRP A 246 7.87 -23.70 -6.31
C TRP A 246 7.43 -23.61 -4.86
N VAL A 247 6.57 -24.53 -4.40
CA VAL A 247 6.12 -24.59 -3.00
C VAL A 247 7.29 -24.99 -2.10
N LYS A 248 8.05 -26.04 -2.47
CA LYS A 248 9.21 -26.51 -1.71
C LYS A 248 10.31 -25.43 -1.62
N LEU A 249 10.57 -24.73 -2.72
CA LEU A 249 11.55 -23.65 -2.77
C LEU A 249 11.21 -22.53 -1.77
N GLN A 250 9.96 -22.07 -1.78
CA GLN A 250 9.55 -20.98 -0.88
C GLN A 250 9.54 -21.40 0.60
N ILE A 251 9.13 -22.63 0.89
CA ILE A 251 9.19 -23.15 2.26
C ILE A 251 10.65 -23.20 2.74
N SER A 252 11.57 -23.70 1.91
CA SER A 252 13.00 -23.74 2.29
C SER A 252 13.59 -22.34 2.48
N GLU A 253 13.17 -21.35 1.68
CA GLU A 253 13.55 -19.94 1.88
C GLU A 253 13.04 -19.39 3.22
N TYR A 254 11.78 -19.66 3.59
CA TYR A 254 11.21 -19.20 4.86
C TYR A 254 11.89 -19.86 6.06
N GLU A 255 12.24 -21.14 5.98
CA GLU A 255 12.99 -21.85 7.02
C GLU A 255 14.41 -21.30 7.17
N ALA A 256 15.08 -21.02 6.06
CA ALA A 256 16.42 -20.41 6.10
C ALA A 256 16.41 -19.05 6.80
N HIS A 257 15.40 -18.20 6.49
CA HIS A 257 15.25 -16.90 7.17
C HIS A 257 14.97 -17.05 8.67
N LEU A 258 14.06 -17.94 9.08
CA LEU A 258 13.76 -18.15 10.49
C LEU A 258 14.99 -18.65 11.28
N ASN A 259 15.83 -19.49 10.69
CA ASN A 259 17.06 -19.96 11.32
C ASN A 259 18.08 -18.83 11.51
N VAL A 260 18.17 -17.90 10.56
CA VAL A 260 19.03 -16.72 10.68
C VAL A 260 18.49 -15.76 11.74
N ASP A 261 17.20 -15.44 11.71
CA ASP A 261 16.57 -14.55 12.69
C ASP A 261 16.62 -15.12 14.11
N GLY A 262 16.44 -16.45 14.26
CA GLY A 262 16.59 -17.14 15.54
C GLY A 262 18.01 -17.06 16.10
N SER A 263 19.02 -17.15 15.26
CA SER A 263 20.41 -17.02 15.68
C SER A 263 20.78 -15.59 16.10
N VAL A 264 20.21 -14.58 15.42
CA VAL A 264 20.41 -13.16 15.77
C VAL A 264 19.70 -12.82 17.08
N SER A 265 18.45 -13.28 17.26
CA SER A 265 17.72 -13.09 18.52
C SER A 265 18.43 -13.71 19.72
N PHE A 266 19.06 -14.88 19.52
CA PHE A 266 19.87 -15.52 20.57
C PHE A 266 21.10 -14.69 20.95
N LEU A 267 21.75 -14.04 19.97
CA LEU A 267 22.89 -13.16 20.24
C LEU A 267 22.49 -11.89 21.01
N TYR A 268 21.32 -11.29 20.72
CA TYR A 268 20.83 -10.11 21.45
C TYR A 268 20.33 -10.44 22.87
N SER A 269 20.00 -11.70 23.17
CA SER A 269 19.61 -12.12 24.52
C SER A 269 20.81 -12.30 25.47
N PHE A 270 22.05 -12.22 24.97
CA PHE A 270 23.28 -12.28 25.75
C PHE A 270 23.93 -10.92 26.02
N PHE A 271 23.36 -9.82 25.50
CA PHE A 271 23.71 -8.44 25.82
C PHE A 271 22.56 -7.71 26.48
#